data_f8d3e4c5a99499c7b79c635e4c846d75
#
_entry.id   f8d3e4c5a99499c7b79c635e4c846d75
#
_cell.length_a   1.000
_cell.length_b   1.000
_cell.length_c   1.000
_cell.angle_alpha   90.00
_cell.angle_beta   90.00
_cell.angle_gamma   90.00
#
_symmetry.space_group_name_H-M   'P 1'
#
loop_
_entity.id
_entity.type
_entity.pdbx_description
1 polymer ?
#
loop_
_entity_poly.entity_id
_entity_poly.type
_entity_poly.pdbx_seq_one_letter_code
_entity_poly.pdbx_strand_id
1 'polypeptide(L)'
;MENLKGKDVFYAICDSLRSLDQRPIDHGIRTGYIMYKMLKHTGKYAPAVLADFFVLAALHDVGVYKTENMDNMLNYEFNKYRAHSVFGFLLLSEYFPPMESKAKMLLFHRVGYNKIPKRDYMWRFETDVLSLAEAADVYHHAMGQNFDSHMFKKQVGTKYSQEVFDLLNDLCAEEKIFEKLRYEEYMPEVEELLDNLHLNDLAKQQYLDFAMFCLGLQSTNIKAVVVPDWKEEVAKAIAGDKASAQEKFWDRSDSIAWNVDSLHSKYLAVLQVLQV
;
A
#
# COMPACT_ATOMS: atom_id res chain seq x y z
N MET A 1 18.56 -13.27 -17.68
CA MET A 1 18.08 -12.84 -16.35
C MET A 1 19.14 -13.00 -15.23
N GLU A 2 20.28 -13.63 -15.50
CA GLU A 2 21.30 -13.93 -14.47
C GLU A 2 21.87 -12.71 -13.72
N ASN A 3 21.83 -11.52 -14.28
CA ASN A 3 22.45 -10.32 -13.67
C ASN A 3 21.45 -9.32 -13.05
N LEU A 4 20.14 -9.60 -13.07
CA LEU A 4 19.16 -8.69 -12.45
C LEU A 4 19.17 -8.81 -10.92
N LYS A 5 19.39 -7.68 -10.26
CA LYS A 5 19.35 -7.54 -8.81
C LYS A 5 17.95 -7.13 -8.32
N GLY A 6 17.73 -7.22 -7.01
CA GLY A 6 16.46 -6.80 -6.39
C GLY A 6 16.07 -5.37 -6.71
N LYS A 7 17.04 -4.46 -6.66
CA LYS A 7 16.80 -3.06 -7.03
C LYS A 7 16.34 -2.88 -8.47
N ASP A 8 16.90 -3.64 -9.43
CA ASP A 8 16.60 -3.48 -10.85
C ASP A 8 15.14 -3.84 -11.14
N VAL A 9 14.65 -4.96 -10.57
CA VAL A 9 13.26 -5.40 -10.77
C VAL A 9 12.27 -4.52 -10.00
N PHE A 10 12.65 -4.01 -8.82
CA PHE A 10 11.82 -3.08 -8.07
C PHE A 10 11.70 -1.74 -8.80
N TYR A 11 12.80 -1.18 -9.30
CA TYR A 11 12.76 0.08 -10.05
C TYR A 11 12.01 -0.06 -11.38
N ALA A 12 12.02 -1.22 -12.02
CA ALA A 12 11.17 -1.45 -13.19
C ALA A 12 9.68 -1.25 -12.88
N ILE A 13 9.21 -1.69 -11.70
CA ILE A 13 7.83 -1.41 -11.23
C ILE A 13 7.66 0.09 -10.95
N CYS A 14 8.60 0.70 -10.22
CA CYS A 14 8.52 2.12 -9.87
C CYS A 14 8.46 3.01 -11.12
N ASP A 15 9.30 2.75 -12.12
CA ASP A 15 9.34 3.55 -13.35
C ASP A 15 8.07 3.35 -14.20
N SER A 16 7.51 2.14 -14.18
CA SER A 16 6.20 1.88 -14.80
C SER A 16 5.10 2.72 -14.15
N LEU A 17 5.07 2.81 -12.83
CA LEU A 17 4.10 3.60 -12.09
C LEU A 17 4.36 5.11 -12.19
N ARG A 18 5.64 5.55 -12.16
CA ARG A 18 6.02 6.96 -12.35
C ARG A 18 5.59 7.49 -13.71
N SER A 19 5.58 6.65 -14.73
CA SER A 19 5.10 7.03 -16.07
C SER A 19 3.61 7.39 -16.08
N LEU A 20 2.83 6.94 -15.09
CA LEU A 20 1.43 7.33 -14.89
C LEU A 20 1.32 8.61 -14.04
N ASP A 21 1.85 8.54 -12.83
CA ASP A 21 2.00 9.64 -11.89
C ASP A 21 3.05 9.26 -10.85
N GLN A 22 4.08 10.08 -10.69
CA GLN A 22 5.19 9.79 -9.78
C GLN A 22 4.81 9.94 -8.29
N ARG A 23 3.80 10.75 -7.98
CA ARG A 23 3.49 11.15 -6.60
C ARG A 23 3.18 9.98 -5.66
N PRO A 24 2.31 9.01 -6.03
CA PRO A 24 2.00 7.89 -5.14
C PRO A 24 3.20 6.97 -4.89
N ILE A 25 3.98 6.67 -5.93
CA ILE A 25 5.13 5.76 -5.76
C ILE A 25 6.28 6.42 -5.00
N ASP A 26 6.54 7.72 -5.21
CA ASP A 26 7.59 8.42 -4.47
C ASP A 26 7.21 8.57 -2.99
N HIS A 27 5.93 8.84 -2.68
CA HIS A 27 5.39 8.75 -1.32
C HIS A 27 5.56 7.34 -0.75
N GLY A 28 5.20 6.33 -1.54
CA GLY A 28 5.31 4.93 -1.13
C GLY A 28 6.75 4.52 -0.79
N ILE A 29 7.74 4.95 -1.58
CA ILE A 29 9.17 4.67 -1.30
C ILE A 29 9.59 5.27 0.04
N ARG A 30 9.22 6.52 0.33
CA ARG A 30 9.53 7.16 1.62
C ARG A 30 8.81 6.49 2.78
N THR A 31 7.53 6.15 2.62
CA THR A 31 6.75 5.36 3.58
C THR A 31 7.41 4.01 3.83
N GLY A 32 7.85 3.33 2.77
CA GLY A 32 8.58 2.07 2.85
C GLY A 32 9.88 2.19 3.63
N TYR A 33 10.63 3.27 3.41
CA TYR A 33 11.86 3.52 4.16
C TYR A 33 11.58 3.73 5.66
N ILE A 34 10.58 4.53 6.03
CA ILE A 34 10.19 4.72 7.44
C ILE A 34 9.79 3.38 8.06
N MET A 35 8.91 2.61 7.40
CA MET A 35 8.49 1.29 7.86
C MET A 35 9.68 0.34 8.03
N TYR A 36 10.58 0.28 7.04
CA TYR A 36 11.79 -0.53 7.10
C TYR A 36 12.63 -0.19 8.34
N LYS A 37 12.89 1.09 8.58
CA LYS A 37 13.69 1.55 9.73
C LYS A 37 13.01 1.19 11.05
N MET A 38 11.70 1.39 11.17
CA MET A 38 10.93 1.01 12.35
C MET A 38 11.00 -0.50 12.61
N LEU A 39 10.77 -1.34 11.59
CA LEU A 39 10.83 -2.79 11.75
C LEU A 39 12.26 -3.29 12.03
N LYS A 40 13.28 -2.72 11.38
CA LYS A 40 14.70 -3.03 11.64
C LYS A 40 15.07 -2.74 13.08
N HIS A 41 14.61 -1.63 13.64
CA HIS A 41 14.88 -1.24 15.03
C HIS A 41 14.36 -2.27 16.05
N THR A 42 13.30 -3.01 15.73
CA THR A 42 12.79 -4.08 16.60
C THR A 42 13.73 -5.27 16.72
N GLY A 43 14.67 -5.47 15.79
CA GLY A 43 15.56 -6.63 15.74
C GLY A 43 14.88 -7.98 15.46
N LYS A 44 13.57 -7.98 15.12
CA LYS A 44 12.75 -9.21 14.99
C LYS A 44 12.79 -9.84 13.59
N TYR A 45 13.22 -9.11 12.56
CA TYR A 45 13.05 -9.49 11.16
C TYR A 45 14.38 -9.74 10.45
N ALA A 46 14.43 -10.81 9.65
CA ALA A 46 15.56 -11.05 8.76
C ALA A 46 15.60 -10.00 7.62
N PRO A 47 16.78 -9.69 7.07
CA PRO A 47 16.92 -8.68 6.01
C PRO A 47 15.99 -8.88 4.81
N ALA A 48 15.82 -10.12 4.35
CA ALA A 48 14.90 -10.42 3.24
C ALA A 48 13.43 -10.10 3.58
N VAL A 49 12.99 -10.35 4.82
CA VAL A 49 11.64 -10.01 5.28
C VAL A 49 11.44 -8.51 5.37
N LEU A 50 12.46 -7.77 5.78
CA LEU A 50 12.46 -6.31 5.80
C LEU A 50 12.36 -5.74 4.37
N ALA A 51 13.07 -6.34 3.40
CA ALA A 51 12.98 -5.96 2.00
C ALA A 51 11.57 -6.19 1.43
N ASP A 52 10.92 -7.31 1.77
CA ASP A 52 9.53 -7.57 1.38
C ASP A 52 8.57 -6.52 1.97
N PHE A 53 8.71 -6.15 3.26
CA PHE A 53 7.87 -5.12 3.87
C PHE A 53 8.11 -3.74 3.26
N PHE A 54 9.34 -3.42 2.90
CA PHE A 54 9.66 -2.21 2.16
C PHE A 54 8.95 -2.17 0.81
N VAL A 55 9.02 -3.24 0.01
CA VAL A 55 8.35 -3.33 -1.30
C VAL A 55 6.83 -3.21 -1.14
N LEU A 56 6.24 -3.92 -0.16
CA LEU A 56 4.81 -3.81 0.11
C LEU A 56 4.41 -2.37 0.46
N ALA A 57 5.17 -1.72 1.35
CA ALA A 57 4.89 -0.35 1.76
C ALA A 57 5.12 0.65 0.62
N ALA A 58 6.11 0.44 -0.24
CA ALA A 58 6.30 1.27 -1.43
C ALA A 58 5.12 1.18 -2.41
N LEU A 59 4.43 0.05 -2.43
CA LEU A 59 3.28 -0.22 -3.31
C LEU A 59 1.92 -0.08 -2.61
N HIS A 60 1.88 0.41 -1.34
CA HIS A 60 0.65 0.40 -0.55
C HIS A 60 -0.51 1.16 -1.21
N ASP A 61 -0.21 2.21 -1.94
CA ASP A 61 -1.17 3.05 -2.65
C ASP A 61 -1.31 2.71 -4.14
N VAL A 62 -0.82 1.54 -4.62
CA VAL A 62 -0.92 1.14 -6.02
C VAL A 62 -2.37 1.15 -6.55
N GLY A 63 -3.35 0.92 -5.68
CA GLY A 63 -4.78 0.99 -6.03
C GLY A 63 -5.26 2.37 -6.45
N VAL A 64 -4.58 3.44 -6.06
CA VAL A 64 -4.91 4.84 -6.41
C VAL A 64 -4.89 5.05 -7.93
N TYR A 65 -3.97 4.41 -8.64
CA TYR A 65 -3.88 4.50 -10.10
C TYR A 65 -5.15 4.03 -10.83
N LYS A 66 -6.07 3.39 -10.11
CA LYS A 66 -7.36 2.90 -10.60
C LYS A 66 -8.58 3.67 -10.10
N THR A 67 -8.54 4.16 -8.88
CA THR A 67 -9.75 4.50 -8.15
C THR A 67 -9.94 5.98 -7.90
N GLU A 68 -8.86 6.77 -7.93
CA GLU A 68 -8.92 8.15 -7.45
C GLU A 68 -8.44 9.16 -8.50
N ASN A 69 -8.97 10.37 -8.40
CA ASN A 69 -8.31 11.53 -8.95
C ASN A 69 -7.09 11.80 -8.06
N MET A 70 -5.89 11.75 -8.62
CA MET A 70 -4.61 11.92 -7.91
C MET A 70 -4.57 13.20 -7.07
N ASP A 71 -5.22 14.27 -7.52
CA ASP A 71 -5.26 15.53 -6.78
C ASP A 71 -6.06 15.43 -5.48
N ASN A 72 -7.04 14.52 -5.40
CA ASN A 72 -7.81 14.27 -4.19
C ASN A 72 -7.08 13.37 -3.19
N MET A 73 -6.14 12.55 -3.64
CA MET A 73 -5.36 11.68 -2.78
C MET A 73 -4.44 12.46 -1.83
N LEU A 74 -3.85 13.52 -2.34
CA LEU A 74 -2.91 14.37 -1.58
C LEU A 74 -3.60 15.22 -0.50
N ASN A 75 -4.93 15.36 -0.57
CA ASN A 75 -5.74 15.96 0.48
C ASN A 75 -6.10 14.92 1.54
N TYR A 76 -5.11 14.53 2.32
CA TYR A 76 -5.10 13.44 3.31
C TYR A 76 -6.24 13.45 4.33
N GLU A 77 -6.86 14.59 4.59
CA GLU A 77 -7.80 14.76 5.70
C GLU A 77 -9.21 14.18 5.45
N PHE A 78 -9.60 13.93 4.21
CA PHE A 78 -11.03 13.78 3.90
C PHE A 78 -11.43 12.45 3.29
N ASN A 79 -10.48 11.53 3.03
CA ASN A 79 -10.84 10.32 2.31
C ASN A 79 -11.37 9.22 3.23
N LYS A 80 -12.67 9.22 3.44
CA LYS A 80 -13.43 8.05 3.90
C LYS A 80 -13.36 6.88 2.89
N TYR A 81 -12.66 7.07 1.78
CA TYR A 81 -12.63 6.12 0.67
C TYR A 81 -11.51 5.11 0.86
N ARG A 82 -11.89 3.88 1.12
CA ARG A 82 -11.00 2.71 1.20
C ARG A 82 -10.82 2.01 -0.14
N ALA A 83 -11.30 2.62 -1.23
CA ALA A 83 -11.28 1.97 -2.53
C ALA A 83 -9.89 1.61 -2.97
N HIS A 84 -8.91 2.54 -2.89
CA HIS A 84 -7.53 2.25 -3.25
C HIS A 84 -6.92 1.12 -2.39
N SER A 85 -7.27 1.05 -1.11
CA SER A 85 -6.80 -0.02 -0.20
C SER A 85 -7.28 -1.39 -0.66
N VAL A 86 -8.55 -1.49 -1.06
CA VAL A 86 -9.13 -2.75 -1.57
C VAL A 86 -8.56 -3.09 -2.95
N PHE A 87 -8.48 -2.12 -3.85
CA PHE A 87 -7.90 -2.35 -5.18
C PHE A 87 -6.41 -2.67 -5.08
N GLY A 88 -5.64 -1.98 -4.24
CA GLY A 88 -4.25 -2.30 -3.97
C GLY A 88 -4.08 -3.74 -3.47
N PHE A 89 -4.89 -4.16 -2.50
CA PHE A 89 -4.92 -5.54 -2.03
C PHE A 89 -5.18 -6.53 -3.18
N LEU A 90 -6.20 -6.29 -4.00
CA LEU A 90 -6.56 -7.19 -5.11
C LEU A 90 -5.47 -7.22 -6.17
N LEU A 91 -4.91 -6.06 -6.53
CA LEU A 91 -3.82 -5.98 -7.51
C LEU A 91 -2.59 -6.76 -7.04
N LEU A 92 -2.15 -6.57 -5.81
CA LEU A 92 -0.98 -7.30 -5.30
C LEU A 92 -1.28 -8.78 -5.11
N SER A 93 -2.46 -9.16 -4.64
CA SER A 93 -2.81 -10.57 -4.43
C SER A 93 -2.96 -11.36 -5.73
N GLU A 94 -3.45 -10.74 -6.79
CA GLU A 94 -3.75 -11.41 -8.07
C GLU A 94 -2.56 -11.38 -9.02
N TYR A 95 -1.88 -10.23 -9.11
CA TYR A 95 -0.87 -9.98 -10.14
C TYR A 95 0.55 -9.91 -9.61
N PHE A 96 0.75 -9.94 -8.28
CA PHE A 96 2.08 -9.87 -7.69
C PHE A 96 2.28 -10.94 -6.60
N PRO A 97 2.41 -12.21 -6.99
CA PRO A 97 2.53 -13.35 -6.07
C PRO A 97 3.56 -13.19 -4.94
N PRO A 98 4.74 -12.54 -5.14
CA PRO A 98 5.67 -12.30 -4.04
C PRO A 98 5.08 -11.55 -2.84
N MET A 99 4.02 -10.76 -3.06
CA MET A 99 3.38 -9.95 -2.00
C MET A 99 2.02 -10.51 -1.53
N GLU A 100 1.51 -11.59 -2.13
CA GLU A 100 0.17 -12.15 -1.86
C GLU A 100 -0.13 -12.29 -0.36
N SER A 101 0.77 -12.94 0.39
CA SER A 101 0.57 -13.21 1.81
C SER A 101 0.50 -11.94 2.68
N LYS A 102 1.17 -10.86 2.26
CA LYS A 102 1.28 -9.59 2.98
C LYS A 102 0.28 -8.54 2.46
N ALA A 103 -0.27 -8.73 1.26
CA ALA A 103 -1.15 -7.77 0.60
C ALA A 103 -2.37 -7.37 1.47
N LYS A 104 -2.84 -8.28 2.36
CA LYS A 104 -3.90 -7.98 3.34
C LYS A 104 -3.62 -6.76 4.22
N MET A 105 -2.37 -6.37 4.39
CA MET A 105 -2.02 -5.17 5.16
C MET A 105 -2.62 -3.92 4.51
N LEU A 106 -2.75 -3.90 3.17
CA LEU A 106 -3.31 -2.78 2.44
C LEU A 106 -4.80 -2.54 2.77
N LEU A 107 -5.54 -3.57 3.15
CA LEU A 107 -6.95 -3.41 3.55
C LEU A 107 -7.10 -2.58 4.83
N PHE A 108 -6.10 -2.60 5.70
CA PHE A 108 -6.19 -2.05 7.04
C PHE A 108 -5.25 -0.87 7.29
N HIS A 109 -4.39 -0.47 6.34
CA HIS A 109 -3.39 0.57 6.58
C HIS A 109 -3.98 1.94 6.97
N ARG A 110 -5.23 2.23 6.55
CA ARG A 110 -5.98 3.44 6.97
C ARG A 110 -7.04 3.17 8.04
N VAL A 111 -7.03 1.97 8.61
CA VAL A 111 -7.95 1.60 9.70
C VAL A 111 -7.27 1.87 11.03
N GLY A 112 -7.96 2.52 11.96
CA GLY A 112 -7.39 2.74 13.30
C GLY A 112 -7.03 1.42 13.98
N TYR A 113 -5.91 1.40 14.70
CA TYR A 113 -5.38 0.24 15.40
C TYR A 113 -6.42 -0.50 16.25
N ASN A 114 -7.31 0.24 16.91
CA ASN A 114 -8.37 -0.34 17.76
C ASN A 114 -9.42 -1.12 16.95
N LYS A 115 -9.49 -0.91 15.64
CA LYS A 115 -10.44 -1.56 14.72
C LYS A 115 -9.79 -2.65 13.86
N ILE A 116 -8.46 -2.75 13.82
CA ILE A 116 -7.77 -3.85 13.14
C ILE A 116 -8.12 -5.17 13.84
N PRO A 117 -8.46 -6.25 13.10
CA PRO A 117 -8.80 -7.53 13.69
C PRO A 117 -7.75 -8.02 14.69
N LYS A 118 -8.18 -8.45 15.88
CA LYS A 118 -7.28 -8.93 16.95
C LYS A 118 -6.98 -10.43 16.84
N ARG A 119 -7.87 -11.18 16.21
CA ARG A 119 -7.75 -12.64 16.02
C ARG A 119 -7.63 -12.94 14.53
N ASP A 120 -6.93 -14.00 14.23
CA ASP A 120 -6.81 -14.55 12.86
C ASP A 120 -6.21 -13.58 11.82
N TYR A 121 -5.55 -12.51 12.28
CA TYR A 121 -4.82 -11.56 11.44
C TYR A 121 -3.37 -11.40 11.94
N MET A 122 -2.46 -12.09 11.28
CA MET A 122 -1.06 -12.18 11.70
C MET A 122 -0.25 -10.89 11.51
N TRP A 123 -0.65 -10.00 10.58
CA TRP A 123 0.09 -8.79 10.23
C TRP A 123 -0.39 -7.54 10.98
N ARG A 124 -0.97 -7.69 12.17
CA ARG A 124 -1.58 -6.58 12.90
C ARG A 124 -0.57 -5.51 13.32
N PHE A 125 0.59 -5.93 13.80
CA PHE A 125 1.66 -5.03 14.22
C PHE A 125 2.26 -4.31 13.01
N GLU A 126 2.61 -5.03 11.96
CA GLU A 126 3.21 -4.48 10.74
C GLU A 126 2.25 -3.54 10.00
N THR A 127 0.95 -3.81 10.06
CA THR A 127 -0.07 -2.90 9.52
C THR A 127 -0.14 -1.59 10.30
N ASP A 128 -0.03 -1.65 11.62
CA ASP A 128 0.00 -0.47 12.48
C ASP A 128 1.27 0.36 12.21
N VAL A 129 2.42 -0.32 12.04
CA VAL A 129 3.68 0.33 11.61
C VAL A 129 3.50 1.01 10.25
N LEU A 130 2.93 0.34 9.24
CA LEU A 130 2.65 0.91 7.93
C LEU A 130 1.75 2.15 8.04
N SER A 131 0.67 2.08 8.84
CA SER A 131 -0.27 3.18 9.05
C SER A 131 0.41 4.42 9.64
N LEU A 132 1.31 4.23 10.61
CA LEU A 132 2.03 5.36 11.22
C LEU A 132 3.14 5.88 10.30
N ALA A 133 3.83 4.99 9.57
CA ALA A 133 4.86 5.37 8.60
C ALA A 133 4.30 6.23 7.46
N GLU A 134 3.13 5.85 6.92
CA GLU A 134 2.39 6.61 5.91
C GLU A 134 2.04 8.02 6.45
N ALA A 135 1.42 8.08 7.62
CA ALA A 135 1.07 9.36 8.22
C ALA A 135 2.31 10.21 8.48
N ALA A 136 3.39 9.63 8.97
CA ALA A 136 4.63 10.33 9.26
C ALA A 136 5.25 10.94 7.99
N ASP A 137 5.26 10.23 6.85
CA ASP A 137 5.74 10.79 5.57
C ASP A 137 4.87 11.97 5.13
N VAL A 138 3.54 11.82 5.15
CA VAL A 138 2.62 12.88 4.73
C VAL A 138 2.79 14.15 5.57
N TYR A 139 2.81 14.01 6.91
CA TYR A 139 2.98 15.17 7.78
C TYR A 139 4.38 15.76 7.70
N HIS A 140 5.43 14.93 7.57
CA HIS A 140 6.79 15.42 7.36
C HIS A 140 6.91 16.19 6.05
N HIS A 141 6.31 15.71 4.97
CA HIS A 141 6.31 16.40 3.68
C HIS A 141 5.59 17.75 3.75
N ALA A 142 4.46 17.82 4.47
CA ALA A 142 3.69 19.04 4.63
C ALA A 142 4.34 20.07 5.57
N MET A 143 4.98 19.62 6.66
CA MET A 143 5.49 20.47 7.73
C MET A 143 7.01 20.77 7.63
N GLY A 144 7.73 19.97 6.85
CA GLY A 144 9.18 20.11 6.66
C GLY A 144 9.95 20.05 7.98
N GLN A 145 10.68 21.10 8.29
CA GLN A 145 11.51 21.19 9.51
C GLN A 145 10.67 21.25 10.81
N ASN A 146 9.40 21.61 10.71
CA ASN A 146 8.51 21.71 11.87
C ASN A 146 7.83 20.38 12.22
N PHE A 147 8.14 19.30 11.49
CA PHE A 147 7.60 17.99 11.81
C PHE A 147 8.14 17.49 13.15
N ASP A 148 7.21 17.04 14.01
CA ASP A 148 7.51 16.41 15.30
C ASP A 148 6.61 15.18 15.46
N SER A 149 7.22 13.99 15.61
CA SER A 149 6.51 12.72 15.76
C SER A 149 5.56 12.69 16.96
N HIS A 150 5.83 13.52 17.99
CA HIS A 150 4.95 13.62 19.18
C HIS A 150 3.55 14.14 18.86
N MET A 151 3.32 14.72 17.68
CA MET A 151 1.98 15.12 17.23
C MET A 151 0.99 13.96 17.19
N PHE A 152 1.46 12.73 17.00
CA PHE A 152 0.62 11.54 16.98
C PHE A 152 0.18 11.06 18.37
N LYS A 153 0.72 11.62 19.46
CA LYS A 153 0.45 11.19 20.84
C LYS A 153 -1.04 11.14 21.19
N LYS A 154 -1.82 12.09 20.68
CA LYS A 154 -3.28 12.14 20.94
C LYS A 154 -4.07 11.02 20.24
N GLN A 155 -3.44 10.33 19.30
CA GLN A 155 -4.07 9.27 18.50
C GLN A 155 -3.68 7.87 19.00
N VAL A 156 -2.79 7.80 19.99
CA VAL A 156 -2.39 6.53 20.63
C VAL A 156 -3.57 5.86 21.31
N GLY A 157 -3.66 4.54 21.18
CA GLY A 157 -4.77 3.72 21.67
C GLY A 157 -6.02 3.70 20.77
N THR A 158 -6.08 4.62 19.79
CA THR A 158 -7.18 4.69 18.82
C THR A 158 -6.71 4.42 17.40
N LYS A 159 -5.88 5.30 16.85
CA LYS A 159 -5.37 5.18 15.48
C LYS A 159 -4.08 4.36 15.42
N TYR A 160 -3.23 4.47 16.44
CA TYR A 160 -1.95 3.75 16.54
C TYR A 160 -1.83 3.08 17.92
N SER A 161 -1.06 2.00 18.03
CA SER A 161 -0.69 1.42 19.32
C SER A 161 0.39 2.26 20.01
N GLN A 162 0.51 2.09 21.33
CA GLN A 162 1.59 2.70 22.10
C GLN A 162 2.96 2.19 21.60
N GLU A 163 3.06 0.87 21.36
CA GLU A 163 4.31 0.23 20.91
C GLU A 163 4.83 0.86 19.61
N VAL A 164 3.97 1.07 18.62
CA VAL A 164 4.39 1.64 17.32
C VAL A 164 4.70 3.14 17.44
N PHE A 165 3.97 3.86 18.29
CA PHE A 165 4.26 5.27 18.56
C PHE A 165 5.64 5.45 19.25
N ASP A 166 5.94 4.64 20.28
CA ASP A 166 7.22 4.69 20.97
C ASP A 166 8.36 4.35 20.00
N LEU A 167 8.18 3.30 19.20
CA LEU A 167 9.13 2.88 18.18
C LEU A 167 9.51 4.00 17.19
N LEU A 168 8.52 4.77 16.71
CA LEU A 168 8.80 5.92 15.85
C LEU A 168 9.60 7.02 16.57
N ASN A 169 9.25 7.33 17.83
CA ASN A 169 9.96 8.36 18.58
C ASN A 169 11.40 7.96 18.91
N ASP A 170 11.62 6.70 19.31
CA ASP A 170 12.96 6.17 19.56
C ASP A 170 13.82 6.27 18.30
N LEU A 171 13.27 5.87 17.16
CA LEU A 171 13.95 5.96 15.87
C LEU A 171 14.27 7.42 15.48
N CYS A 172 13.36 8.36 15.72
CA CYS A 172 13.59 9.79 15.47
C CYS A 172 14.72 10.35 16.35
N ALA A 173 14.81 9.90 17.61
CA ALA A 173 15.84 10.33 18.54
C ALA A 173 17.23 9.78 18.16
N GLU A 174 17.30 8.55 17.65
CA GLU A 174 18.56 7.85 17.41
C GLU A 174 19.13 8.07 15.99
N GLU A 175 18.27 8.08 14.95
CA GLU A 175 18.74 7.94 13.56
C GLU A 175 18.48 9.16 12.65
N LYS A 176 17.79 10.20 13.10
CA LYS A 176 17.47 11.41 12.30
C LYS A 176 16.85 11.10 10.92
N ILE A 177 15.97 10.07 10.86
CA ILE A 177 15.43 9.54 9.60
C ILE A 177 14.76 10.62 8.73
N PHE A 178 14.09 11.60 9.34
CA PHE A 178 13.41 12.66 8.62
C PHE A 178 14.36 13.72 8.03
N GLU A 179 15.58 13.88 8.57
CA GLU A 179 16.63 14.65 7.92
C GLU A 179 17.11 13.92 6.67
N LYS A 180 17.37 12.61 6.75
CA LYS A 180 17.76 11.78 5.59
C LYS A 180 16.69 11.80 4.50
N LEU A 181 15.41 11.72 4.87
CA LEU A 181 14.29 11.81 3.91
C LEU A 181 14.28 13.17 3.19
N ARG A 182 14.49 14.25 3.92
CA ARG A 182 14.50 15.62 3.36
C ARG A 182 15.59 15.85 2.33
N TYR A 183 16.77 15.29 2.56
CA TYR A 183 17.95 15.47 1.70
C TYR A 183 18.17 14.28 0.75
N GLU A 184 17.21 13.35 0.67
CA GLU A 184 17.27 12.14 -0.15
C GLU A 184 18.47 11.22 0.17
N GLU A 185 19.06 11.35 1.34
CA GLU A 185 20.21 10.58 1.80
C GLU A 185 19.87 9.13 2.18
N TYR A 186 18.60 8.76 2.12
CA TYR A 186 18.09 7.42 2.44
C TYR A 186 18.24 6.41 1.30
N MET A 187 18.40 6.87 0.04
CA MET A 187 18.41 6.00 -1.14
C MET A 187 19.49 4.91 -1.11
N PRO A 188 20.74 5.16 -0.68
CA PRO A 188 21.75 4.10 -0.58
C PRO A 188 21.34 2.97 0.38
N GLU A 189 20.67 3.30 1.51
CA GLU A 189 20.16 2.30 2.45
C GLU A 189 19.04 1.45 1.84
N VAL A 190 18.19 2.06 1.00
CA VAL A 190 17.13 1.37 0.26
C VAL A 190 17.74 0.42 -0.77
N GLU A 191 18.76 0.83 -1.53
CA GLU A 191 19.41 -0.04 -2.51
C GLU A 191 20.09 -1.24 -1.83
N GLU A 192 20.78 -1.02 -0.71
CA GLU A 192 21.38 -2.11 0.09
C GLU A 192 20.29 -3.06 0.62
N LEU A 193 19.16 -2.52 1.07
CA LEU A 193 18.02 -3.33 1.51
C LEU A 193 17.49 -4.21 0.37
N LEU A 194 17.29 -3.63 -0.81
CA LEU A 194 16.77 -4.34 -1.97
C LEU A 194 17.69 -5.46 -2.49
N ASP A 195 18.99 -5.39 -2.22
CA ASP A 195 19.91 -6.49 -2.50
C ASP A 195 19.61 -7.75 -1.65
N ASN A 196 18.83 -7.62 -0.57
CA ASN A 196 18.36 -8.75 0.25
C ASN A 196 17.03 -9.36 -0.22
N LEU A 197 16.40 -8.84 -1.28
CA LEU A 197 15.21 -9.47 -1.86
C LEU A 197 15.52 -10.90 -2.28
N HIS A 198 14.67 -11.85 -1.86
CA HIS A 198 14.85 -13.25 -2.18
C HIS A 198 14.36 -13.53 -3.61
N LEU A 199 15.24 -13.33 -4.59
CA LEU A 199 14.94 -13.43 -6.02
C LEU A 199 15.53 -14.70 -6.63
N ASN A 200 14.73 -15.75 -6.73
CA ASN A 200 14.96 -16.80 -7.72
C ASN A 200 14.47 -16.33 -9.12
N ASP A 201 14.70 -17.10 -10.17
CA ASP A 201 14.32 -16.70 -11.52
C ASP A 201 12.79 -16.54 -11.67
N LEU A 202 11.99 -17.34 -10.96
CA LEU A 202 10.53 -17.19 -10.96
C LEU A 202 10.11 -15.86 -10.32
N ALA A 203 10.68 -15.51 -9.16
CA ALA A 203 10.37 -14.26 -8.50
C ALA A 203 10.78 -13.05 -9.36
N LYS A 204 11.95 -13.08 -9.99
CA LYS A 204 12.38 -12.03 -10.94
C LYS A 204 11.36 -11.85 -12.07
N GLN A 205 10.91 -12.96 -12.66
CA GLN A 205 9.90 -12.91 -13.71
C GLN A 205 8.59 -12.30 -13.18
N GLN A 206 8.13 -12.67 -12.00
CA GLN A 206 6.92 -12.12 -11.39
C GLN A 206 7.01 -10.60 -11.12
N TYR A 207 8.19 -10.09 -10.72
CA TYR A 207 8.42 -8.65 -10.61
C TYR A 207 8.33 -7.95 -11.96
N LEU A 208 8.93 -8.52 -12.99
CA LEU A 208 8.89 -7.96 -14.35
C LEU A 208 7.48 -8.03 -14.97
N ASP A 209 6.77 -9.13 -14.74
CA ASP A 209 5.38 -9.28 -15.18
C ASP A 209 4.48 -8.23 -14.50
N PHE A 210 4.70 -7.98 -13.22
CA PHE A 210 3.97 -6.92 -12.52
C PHE A 210 4.35 -5.52 -13.01
N ALA A 211 5.61 -5.26 -13.34
CA ALA A 211 6.02 -4.00 -13.97
C ALA A 211 5.34 -3.80 -15.33
N MET A 212 5.27 -4.84 -16.14
CA MET A 212 4.55 -4.81 -17.43
C MET A 212 3.05 -4.62 -17.24
N PHE A 213 2.46 -5.26 -16.22
CA PHE A 213 1.08 -5.03 -15.86
C PHE A 213 0.83 -3.55 -15.47
N CYS A 214 1.74 -2.95 -14.69
CA CYS A 214 1.66 -1.53 -14.32
C CYS A 214 1.72 -0.61 -15.56
N LEU A 215 2.58 -0.88 -16.53
CA LEU A 215 2.59 -0.17 -17.82
C LEU A 215 1.26 -0.32 -18.59
N GLY A 216 0.66 -1.50 -18.54
CA GLY A 216 -0.66 -1.75 -19.12
C GLY A 216 -1.79 -0.95 -18.49
N LEU A 217 -1.64 -0.47 -17.24
CA LEU A 217 -2.59 0.44 -16.61
C LEU A 217 -2.76 1.76 -17.38
N GLN A 218 -1.75 2.18 -18.18
CA GLN A 218 -1.84 3.39 -19.02
C GLN A 218 -2.65 3.20 -20.30
N SER A 219 -2.39 2.09 -20.99
CA SER A 219 -2.70 1.94 -22.41
C SER A 219 -4.16 1.65 -22.67
N THR A 220 -4.96 1.43 -21.64
CA THR A 220 -6.32 0.99 -21.86
C THR A 220 -7.29 1.97 -21.27
N ASN A 221 -8.31 2.16 -22.02
CA ASN A 221 -9.72 2.28 -21.65
C ASN A 221 -10.12 1.54 -20.36
N ILE A 222 -9.17 1.00 -19.58
CA ILE A 222 -9.39 0.54 -18.20
C ILE A 222 -9.94 1.70 -17.35
N LYS A 223 -9.65 2.97 -17.69
CA LYS A 223 -10.37 4.13 -17.13
C LYS A 223 -11.87 4.13 -17.46
N ALA A 224 -12.27 3.54 -18.57
CA ALA A 224 -13.67 3.41 -18.97
C ALA A 224 -14.37 2.19 -18.35
N VAL A 225 -13.61 1.24 -17.84
CA VAL A 225 -14.11 0.05 -17.13
C VAL A 225 -14.23 0.28 -15.62
N VAL A 226 -13.77 1.42 -15.12
CA VAL A 226 -14.13 1.86 -13.78
C VAL A 226 -15.64 1.98 -13.74
N VAL A 227 -16.28 1.06 -13.02
CA VAL A 227 -17.71 1.08 -12.74
C VAL A 227 -18.09 2.52 -12.37
N PRO A 228 -18.91 3.22 -13.16
CA PRO A 228 -19.21 4.63 -12.94
C PRO A 228 -19.73 4.91 -11.52
N ASP A 229 -20.28 3.90 -10.86
CA ASP A 229 -20.96 3.99 -9.57
C ASP A 229 -20.35 3.10 -8.48
N TRP A 230 -19.06 2.71 -8.58
CA TRP A 230 -18.44 1.88 -7.54
C TRP A 230 -18.58 2.49 -6.13
N LYS A 231 -18.63 3.81 -6.02
CA LYS A 231 -18.87 4.53 -4.75
C LYS A 231 -20.25 4.24 -4.18
N GLU A 232 -21.24 4.20 -5.05
CA GLU A 232 -22.62 3.87 -4.68
C GLU A 232 -22.75 2.39 -4.32
N GLU A 233 -22.07 1.50 -5.05
CA GLU A 233 -22.03 0.06 -4.77
C GLU A 233 -21.32 -0.25 -3.44
N VAL A 234 -20.20 0.42 -3.16
CA VAL A 234 -19.54 0.32 -1.85
C VAL A 234 -20.44 0.86 -0.75
N ALA A 235 -21.10 2.00 -0.95
CA ALA A 235 -22.02 2.56 0.04
C ALA A 235 -23.20 1.63 0.31
N LYS A 236 -23.75 0.98 -0.72
CA LYS A 236 -24.82 -0.03 -0.60
C LYS A 236 -24.35 -1.29 0.12
N ALA A 237 -23.16 -1.79 -0.20
CA ALA A 237 -22.55 -2.93 0.49
C ALA A 237 -22.31 -2.63 1.98
N ILE A 238 -21.86 -1.42 2.31
CA ILE A 238 -21.68 -0.94 3.69
C ILE A 238 -23.02 -0.80 4.40
N ALA A 239 -24.07 -0.33 3.71
CA ALA A 239 -25.42 -0.19 4.28
C ALA A 239 -26.16 -1.53 4.49
N GLY A 240 -25.58 -2.65 4.06
CA GLY A 240 -26.16 -3.99 4.27
C GLY A 240 -27.09 -4.47 3.16
N ASP A 241 -27.22 -3.72 2.06
CA ASP A 241 -28.04 -4.10 0.90
C ASP A 241 -27.23 -4.99 -0.07
N LYS A 242 -26.88 -6.18 0.41
CA LYS A 242 -25.98 -7.13 -0.26
C LYS A 242 -26.55 -7.74 -1.53
N ALA A 243 -27.87 -7.87 -1.62
CA ALA A 243 -28.53 -8.56 -2.74
C ALA A 243 -28.62 -7.67 -3.98
N SER A 244 -28.92 -6.38 -3.83
CA SER A 244 -29.09 -5.47 -4.97
C SER A 244 -27.78 -5.07 -5.64
N ALA A 245 -26.68 -5.02 -4.87
CA ALA A 245 -25.35 -4.73 -5.39
C ALA A 245 -24.84 -5.85 -6.30
N GLN A 246 -25.09 -7.09 -5.94
CA GLN A 246 -24.62 -8.27 -6.67
C GLN A 246 -25.39 -8.50 -7.98
N GLU A 247 -26.71 -8.31 -7.96
CA GLU A 247 -27.60 -8.57 -9.11
C GLU A 247 -27.38 -7.55 -10.25
N LYS A 248 -27.23 -6.26 -9.93
CA LYS A 248 -27.04 -5.20 -10.93
C LYS A 248 -25.67 -5.19 -11.61
N PHE A 249 -24.69 -5.82 -11.00
CA PHE A 249 -23.36 -5.90 -11.57
C PHE A 249 -23.26 -6.95 -12.68
N TRP A 250 -23.89 -8.10 -12.50
CA TRP A 250 -23.86 -9.20 -13.47
C TRP A 250 -24.53 -8.85 -14.80
N ASP A 251 -25.55 -7.99 -14.79
CA ASP A 251 -26.29 -7.57 -15.99
C ASP A 251 -25.49 -6.68 -16.95
N ARG A 252 -24.34 -6.13 -16.54
CA ARG A 252 -23.52 -5.21 -17.36
C ARG A 252 -22.21 -5.82 -17.86
N SER A 253 -21.92 -7.06 -17.51
CA SER A 253 -20.59 -7.68 -17.71
C SER A 253 -20.34 -8.27 -19.09
N ASP A 254 -21.32 -8.31 -19.98
CA ASP A 254 -21.22 -9.06 -21.25
C ASP A 254 -20.23 -8.50 -22.29
N SER A 255 -19.54 -7.41 -22.03
CA SER A 255 -18.70 -6.77 -23.05
C SER A 255 -17.24 -6.57 -22.74
N ILE A 256 -16.72 -6.90 -21.53
CA ILE A 256 -15.34 -6.55 -21.17
C ILE A 256 -14.61 -7.66 -20.39
N ALA A 257 -13.53 -8.12 -20.99
CA ALA A 257 -12.47 -9.01 -20.55
C ALA A 257 -12.49 -9.51 -19.08
N TRP A 258 -12.60 -10.81 -18.95
CA TRP A 258 -12.55 -11.75 -17.83
C TRP A 258 -11.75 -11.36 -16.56
N ASN A 259 -10.78 -10.44 -16.63
CA ASN A 259 -9.97 -10.03 -15.47
C ASN A 259 -10.68 -9.06 -14.52
N VAL A 260 -11.61 -8.25 -15.02
CA VAL A 260 -12.33 -7.25 -14.21
C VAL A 260 -13.38 -7.94 -13.34
N ASP A 261 -14.05 -8.94 -13.87
CA ASP A 261 -15.10 -9.69 -13.16
C ASP A 261 -14.52 -10.46 -11.96
N SER A 262 -13.32 -11.06 -12.13
CA SER A 262 -12.60 -11.73 -11.05
C SER A 262 -12.21 -10.75 -9.94
N LEU A 263 -11.66 -9.59 -10.29
CA LEU A 263 -11.27 -8.56 -9.33
C LEU A 263 -12.49 -7.98 -8.58
N HIS A 264 -13.59 -7.76 -9.28
CA HIS A 264 -14.81 -7.22 -8.66
C HIS A 264 -15.46 -8.22 -7.70
N SER A 265 -15.56 -9.49 -8.08
CA SER A 265 -16.09 -10.54 -7.21
C SER A 265 -15.25 -10.68 -5.93
N LYS A 266 -13.92 -10.63 -6.07
CA LYS A 266 -12.99 -10.62 -4.92
C LYS A 266 -13.15 -9.35 -4.08
N TYR A 267 -13.35 -8.20 -4.71
CA TYR A 267 -13.62 -6.94 -4.03
C TYR A 267 -14.84 -7.01 -3.13
N LEU A 268 -15.96 -7.50 -3.65
CA LEU A 268 -17.18 -7.70 -2.85
C LEU A 268 -16.99 -8.69 -1.71
N ALA A 269 -16.26 -9.78 -1.96
CA ALA A 269 -15.93 -10.77 -0.93
C ALA A 269 -15.09 -10.16 0.19
N VAL A 270 -14.11 -9.29 -0.15
CA VAL A 270 -13.29 -8.58 0.83
C VAL A 270 -14.12 -7.59 1.65
N LEU A 271 -15.01 -6.84 1.03
CA LEU A 271 -15.91 -5.94 1.76
C LEU A 271 -16.80 -6.70 2.75
N GLN A 272 -17.27 -7.90 2.39
CA GLN A 272 -18.06 -8.76 3.28
C GLN A 272 -17.23 -9.22 4.50
N VAL A 273 -15.96 -9.57 4.30
CA VAL A 273 -15.04 -9.98 5.39
C VAL A 273 -14.74 -8.84 6.34
N LEU A 274 -14.62 -7.62 5.81
CA LEU A 274 -14.31 -6.44 6.60
C LEU A 274 -15.47 -5.97 7.47
N GLN A 275 -16.71 -6.48 7.25
CA GLN A 275 -17.93 -6.03 7.96
C GLN A 275 -18.03 -4.51 8.09
N VAL A 276 -17.68 -3.82 7.02
CA VAL A 276 -17.62 -2.35 6.96
C VAL A 276 -18.75 -1.81 6.14
#